data_1941e383dae904a754b9c3290dbc1c61
#
_entry.id   1941e383dae904a754b9c3290dbc1c61
#
_cell.length_a   1.000
_cell.length_b   1.000
_cell.length_c   1.000
_cell.angle_alpha   90.00
_cell.angle_beta   90.00
_cell.angle_gamma   90.00
#
_symmetry.space_group_name_H-M   'P 1'
#
loop_
_entity.id
_entity.type
_entity.pdbx_description
1 polymer ?
#
loop_
_entity_poly.entity_id
_entity_poly.type
_entity_poly.pdbx_seq_one_letter_code
_entity_poly.pdbx_strand_id
1 'polypeptide(L)'
;VGGQFTWPVPGYTHISCGYSSGHKAIDINRTNGKSISGAPIVAANGGTVVVAGWHYSYGNYVMIDHGGGYSTLYAHASSLAVSKGQTVSRGQTIAYVGSTGNSTGPHLHFEIRVNGVRKNPFNWFS
;
A
#
# COMPACT_ATOMS: atom_id res chain seq x y z
N VAL A 1 2.65 15.03 -9.63
CA VAL A 1 2.16 13.95 -8.78
C VAL A 1 2.20 14.27 -7.31
N GLY A 2 3.18 15.02 -6.84
CA GLY A 2 3.31 15.33 -5.41
C GLY A 2 1.99 15.87 -4.84
N GLY A 3 1.63 15.46 -3.62
CA GLY A 3 0.42 15.88 -2.93
C GLY A 3 -0.87 15.30 -3.48
N GLN A 4 -0.80 14.36 -4.40
CA GLN A 4 -1.93 13.89 -5.19
C GLN A 4 -2.19 12.40 -5.05
N PHE A 5 -1.78 11.79 -3.93
CA PHE A 5 -2.06 10.38 -3.69
C PHE A 5 -3.34 10.22 -2.86
N THR A 6 -4.17 9.27 -3.27
CA THR A 6 -5.38 8.89 -2.57
C THR A 6 -5.02 7.91 -1.45
N TRP A 7 -5.74 7.99 -0.32
CA TRP A 7 -5.58 7.04 0.79
C TRP A 7 -5.85 5.61 0.32
N PRO A 8 -4.93 4.66 0.58
CA PRO A 8 -5.00 3.33 -0.06
C PRO A 8 -6.02 2.37 0.53
N VAL A 9 -6.56 2.64 1.73
CA VAL A 9 -7.63 1.81 2.35
C VAL A 9 -8.78 2.69 2.81
N PRO A 10 -9.71 3.03 1.91
CA PRO A 10 -10.83 3.91 2.26
C PRO A 10 -11.60 3.39 3.49
N GLY A 11 -11.88 4.28 4.44
CA GLY A 11 -12.61 3.95 5.65
C GLY A 11 -11.76 3.45 6.82
N TYR A 12 -10.46 3.26 6.64
CA TYR A 12 -9.54 2.79 7.69
C TYR A 12 -8.40 3.80 7.82
N THR A 13 -8.35 4.50 8.93
CA THR A 13 -7.44 5.65 9.12
C THR A 13 -6.49 5.50 10.31
N HIS A 14 -6.61 4.43 11.10
CA HIS A 14 -5.75 4.25 12.26
C HIS A 14 -4.35 3.79 11.85
N ILE A 15 -3.34 4.57 12.20
CA ILE A 15 -1.94 4.28 11.92
C ILE A 15 -1.39 3.52 13.13
N SER A 16 -1.12 2.22 12.95
CA SER A 16 -0.55 1.39 14.01
C SER A 16 0.95 1.59 14.14
N CYS A 17 1.62 1.94 13.03
CA CYS A 17 3.04 2.27 13.03
C CYS A 17 3.29 3.36 11.98
N GLY A 18 3.78 4.51 12.42
CA GLY A 18 4.06 5.63 11.53
C GLY A 18 5.46 5.59 10.94
N TYR A 19 5.74 6.52 10.05
CA TYR A 19 7.04 6.64 9.41
C TYR A 19 8.08 7.12 10.42
N SER A 20 9.23 6.45 10.42
CA SER A 20 10.38 6.81 11.27
C SER A 20 11.67 6.29 10.62
N SER A 21 12.81 6.59 11.24
CA SER A 21 14.10 6.09 10.74
C SER A 21 14.17 4.56 10.74
N GLY A 22 13.46 3.91 11.65
CA GLY A 22 13.40 2.45 11.73
C GLY A 22 12.21 1.82 10.99
N HIS A 23 11.29 2.63 10.46
CA HIS A 23 10.11 2.16 9.74
C HIS A 23 9.78 3.11 8.60
N LYS A 24 10.29 2.81 7.41
CA LYS A 24 10.18 3.69 6.23
C LYS A 24 8.86 3.49 5.49
N ALA A 25 7.75 3.44 6.24
CA ALA A 25 6.41 3.18 5.72
C ALA A 25 5.37 3.62 6.74
N ILE A 26 4.10 3.43 6.41
CA ILE A 26 3.02 3.50 7.39
C ILE A 26 2.27 2.17 7.40
N ASP A 27 1.88 1.72 8.60
CA ASP A 27 1.03 0.56 8.78
C ASP A 27 -0.36 1.03 9.22
N ILE A 28 -1.38 0.58 8.52
CA ILE A 28 -2.77 0.96 8.75
C ILE A 28 -3.51 -0.28 9.22
N ASN A 29 -4.19 -0.20 10.36
CA ASN A 29 -4.95 -1.32 10.86
C ASN A 29 -6.40 -0.94 11.18
N ARG A 30 -7.06 -1.71 12.03
CA ARG A 30 -8.49 -1.51 12.35
C ARG A 30 -8.79 -0.06 12.77
N THR A 31 -10.01 0.37 12.50
CA THR A 31 -10.50 1.70 12.87
C THR A 31 -11.80 1.54 13.62
N ASN A 32 -11.93 2.19 14.80
CA ASN A 32 -13.12 2.17 15.64
C ASN A 32 -13.57 0.74 15.98
N GLY A 33 -12.62 -0.16 16.29
CA GLY A 33 -12.90 -1.55 16.59
C GLY A 33 -13.24 -2.43 15.39
N LYS A 34 -13.33 -1.85 14.18
CA LYS A 34 -13.62 -2.59 12.95
C LYS A 34 -12.32 -3.17 12.39
N SER A 35 -12.29 -4.48 12.19
CA SER A 35 -11.13 -5.15 11.62
C SER A 35 -10.91 -4.71 10.17
N ILE A 36 -9.63 -4.48 9.81
CA ILE A 36 -9.26 -4.16 8.43
C ILE A 36 -9.13 -5.42 7.55
N SER A 37 -9.16 -6.60 8.12
CA SER A 37 -9.00 -7.85 7.37
C SER A 37 -10.05 -7.95 6.25
N GLY A 38 -9.57 -8.21 5.02
CA GLY A 38 -10.44 -8.30 3.83
C GLY A 38 -10.84 -6.96 3.22
N ALA A 39 -10.42 -5.83 3.80
CA ALA A 39 -10.75 -4.52 3.24
C ALA A 39 -10.08 -4.31 1.88
N PRO A 40 -10.77 -3.68 0.91
CA PRO A 40 -10.16 -3.39 -0.38
C PRO A 40 -8.98 -2.42 -0.24
N ILE A 41 -7.87 -2.76 -0.90
CA ILE A 41 -6.73 -1.85 -1.07
C ILE A 41 -6.88 -1.25 -2.47
N VAL A 42 -6.82 0.07 -2.55
CA VAL A 42 -6.97 0.78 -3.82
C VAL A 42 -5.67 1.44 -4.23
N ALA A 43 -5.46 1.59 -5.54
CA ALA A 43 -4.29 2.26 -6.07
C ALA A 43 -4.29 3.72 -5.62
N ALA A 44 -3.19 4.17 -5.02
CA ALA A 44 -3.07 5.54 -4.52
C ALA A 44 -3.05 6.56 -5.66
N ASN A 45 -2.66 6.13 -6.85
CA ASN A 45 -2.73 6.92 -8.08
C ASN A 45 -2.65 5.94 -9.27
N GLY A 46 -2.91 6.45 -10.47
CA GLY A 46 -2.80 5.66 -11.69
C GLY A 46 -1.37 5.29 -12.01
N GLY A 47 -1.19 4.19 -12.70
CA GLY A 47 0.14 3.73 -13.11
C GLY A 47 0.14 2.31 -13.63
N THR A 48 1.33 1.72 -13.67
CA THR A 48 1.55 0.36 -14.14
C THR A 48 1.99 -0.53 -12.98
N VAL A 49 1.37 -1.70 -12.86
CA VAL A 49 1.76 -2.70 -11.87
C VAL A 49 3.11 -3.29 -12.29
N VAL A 50 4.15 -3.04 -11.51
CA VAL A 50 5.50 -3.57 -11.81
C VAL A 50 5.82 -4.81 -10.99
N VAL A 51 5.12 -5.03 -9.86
CA VAL A 51 5.21 -6.26 -9.08
C VAL A 51 3.80 -6.64 -8.61
N ALA A 52 3.46 -7.91 -8.74
CA ALA A 52 2.26 -8.50 -8.14
C ALA A 52 2.61 -9.95 -7.80
N GLY A 53 2.96 -10.23 -6.55
CA GLY A 53 3.44 -11.55 -6.18
C GLY A 53 3.77 -11.68 -4.70
N TRP A 54 4.63 -12.63 -4.41
CA TRP A 54 4.99 -13.03 -3.06
C TRP A 54 6.42 -12.61 -2.71
N HIS A 55 6.58 -12.11 -1.48
CA HIS A 55 7.88 -11.83 -0.87
C HIS A 55 7.89 -12.40 0.54
N TYR A 56 9.01 -12.96 0.99
CA TYR A 56 9.06 -13.62 2.30
C TYR A 56 8.70 -12.68 3.46
N SER A 57 8.96 -11.38 3.32
CA SER A 57 8.67 -10.38 4.35
C SER A 57 7.36 -9.65 4.08
N TYR A 58 7.13 -9.21 2.85
CA TYR A 58 5.92 -8.46 2.48
C TYR A 58 4.68 -9.34 2.32
N GLY A 59 4.85 -10.65 2.14
CA GLY A 59 3.74 -11.53 1.78
C GLY A 59 3.26 -11.26 0.37
N ASN A 60 1.98 -11.37 0.13
CA ASN A 60 1.39 -10.93 -1.14
C ASN A 60 1.45 -9.41 -1.20
N TYR A 61 2.09 -8.88 -2.23
CA TYR A 61 2.24 -7.44 -2.37
C TYR A 61 2.14 -6.96 -3.81
N VAL A 62 1.78 -5.68 -3.94
CA VAL A 62 1.69 -5.00 -5.24
C VAL A 62 2.58 -3.77 -5.18
N MET A 63 3.27 -3.50 -6.27
CA MET A 63 4.02 -2.27 -6.45
C MET A 63 3.59 -1.62 -7.76
N ILE A 64 3.27 -0.32 -7.70
CA ILE A 64 2.80 0.46 -8.84
C ILE A 64 3.81 1.55 -9.16
N ASP A 65 4.20 1.65 -10.42
CA ASP A 65 5.02 2.75 -10.94
C ASP A 65 4.08 3.82 -11.50
N HIS A 66 4.13 5.00 -10.90
CA HIS A 66 3.27 6.13 -11.28
C HIS A 66 3.92 7.07 -12.29
N GLY A 67 5.17 6.81 -12.67
CA GLY A 67 5.95 7.72 -13.50
C GLY A 67 6.65 8.81 -12.68
N GLY A 68 7.56 9.53 -13.32
CA GLY A 68 8.28 10.62 -12.66
C GLY A 68 9.16 10.21 -11.48
N GLY A 69 9.49 8.93 -11.37
CA GLY A 69 10.26 8.40 -10.26
C GLY A 69 9.42 7.98 -9.05
N TYR A 70 8.09 8.12 -9.10
CA TYR A 70 7.20 7.78 -7.99
C TYR A 70 6.69 6.35 -8.10
N SER A 71 6.72 5.62 -6.98
CA SER A 71 6.10 4.30 -6.89
C SER A 71 5.49 4.12 -5.51
N THR A 72 4.47 3.23 -5.43
CA THR A 72 3.83 2.87 -4.17
C THR A 72 3.84 1.36 -4.01
N LEU A 73 3.92 0.91 -2.76
CA LEU A 73 3.98 -0.50 -2.40
C LEU A 73 2.92 -0.81 -1.36
N TYR A 74 2.20 -1.92 -1.56
CA TYR A 74 1.07 -2.35 -0.73
C TYR A 74 1.32 -3.81 -0.33
N ALA A 75 1.57 -4.06 0.95
CA ALA A 75 2.04 -5.36 1.42
C ALA A 75 1.06 -6.04 2.39
N HIS A 76 1.31 -7.31 2.65
CA HIS A 76 0.57 -8.19 3.56
C HIS A 76 -0.87 -8.47 3.11
N ALA A 77 -1.12 -8.41 1.81
CA ALA A 77 -2.44 -8.71 1.26
C ALA A 77 -2.81 -10.19 1.43
N SER A 78 -4.11 -10.45 1.62
CA SER A 78 -4.61 -11.82 1.60
C SER A 78 -4.72 -12.35 0.17
N SER A 79 -5.05 -11.49 -0.78
CA SER A 79 -5.13 -11.83 -2.19
C SER A 79 -4.90 -10.59 -3.05
N LEU A 80 -4.52 -10.81 -4.31
CA LEU A 80 -4.25 -9.75 -5.27
C LEU A 80 -5.33 -9.75 -6.34
N ALA A 81 -5.76 -8.55 -6.76
CA ALA A 81 -6.79 -8.37 -7.80
C ALA A 81 -6.19 -7.93 -9.13
N VAL A 82 -4.88 -7.74 -9.21
CA VAL A 82 -4.18 -7.28 -10.41
C VAL A 82 -2.96 -8.14 -10.68
N SER A 83 -2.42 -8.03 -11.90
CA SER A 83 -1.23 -8.76 -12.34
C SER A 83 -0.16 -7.79 -12.80
N LYS A 84 1.10 -8.23 -12.76
CA LYS A 84 2.24 -7.48 -13.28
C LYS A 84 1.99 -7.06 -14.74
N GLY A 85 2.27 -5.82 -15.05
CA GLY A 85 2.09 -5.25 -16.38
C GLY A 85 0.73 -4.60 -16.61
N GLN A 86 -0.20 -4.79 -15.71
CA GLN A 86 -1.54 -4.21 -15.81
C GLN A 86 -1.49 -2.71 -15.52
N THR A 87 -2.24 -1.93 -16.29
CA THR A 87 -2.45 -0.51 -16.01
C THR A 87 -3.63 -0.36 -15.06
N VAL A 88 -3.47 0.47 -14.04
CA VAL A 88 -4.51 0.72 -13.03
C VAL A 88 -4.81 2.21 -12.95
N SER A 89 -6.03 2.54 -12.52
CA SER A 89 -6.46 3.91 -12.28
C SER A 89 -6.44 4.21 -10.78
N ARG A 90 -6.31 5.49 -10.43
CA ARG A 90 -6.45 5.95 -9.05
C ARG A 90 -7.77 5.44 -8.46
N GLY A 91 -7.71 4.87 -7.26
CA GLY A 91 -8.89 4.36 -6.56
C GLY A 91 -9.36 2.98 -7.01
N GLN A 92 -8.74 2.39 -8.01
CA GLN A 92 -9.07 1.04 -8.45
C GLN A 92 -8.62 0.02 -7.39
N THR A 93 -9.48 -0.96 -7.08
CA THR A 93 -9.13 -2.04 -6.16
C THR A 93 -8.03 -2.91 -6.77
N ILE A 94 -6.94 -3.09 -6.02
CA ILE A 94 -5.77 -3.85 -6.48
C ILE A 94 -5.49 -5.08 -5.64
N ALA A 95 -5.98 -5.12 -4.39
CA ALA A 95 -5.75 -6.23 -3.46
C ALA A 95 -6.71 -6.13 -2.29
N TYR A 96 -6.59 -7.07 -1.35
CA TYR A 96 -7.41 -7.09 -0.13
C TYR A 96 -6.50 -7.30 1.07
N VAL A 97 -6.76 -6.57 2.15
CA VAL A 97 -5.91 -6.60 3.35
C VAL A 97 -5.93 -7.97 4.00
N GLY A 98 -4.76 -8.43 4.41
CA GLY A 98 -4.59 -9.68 5.15
C GLY A 98 -3.45 -9.56 6.15
N SER A 99 -2.81 -10.70 6.42
CA SER A 99 -1.70 -10.79 7.37
C SER A 99 -0.63 -11.76 6.85
N THR A 100 -0.41 -11.77 5.54
CA THR A 100 0.57 -12.66 4.90
C THR A 100 1.99 -12.10 5.05
N GLY A 101 2.97 -12.99 4.93
CA GLY A 101 4.37 -12.64 5.10
C GLY A 101 4.73 -12.43 6.57
N ASN A 102 5.68 -11.54 6.85
CA ASN A 102 6.10 -11.22 8.21
C ASN A 102 5.14 -10.22 8.84
N SER A 103 4.02 -10.71 9.35
CA SER A 103 2.97 -9.88 9.93
C SER A 103 2.38 -10.57 11.16
N THR A 104 2.11 -9.80 12.22
CA THR A 104 1.52 -10.30 13.46
C THR A 104 0.00 -10.12 13.54
N GLY A 105 -0.61 -9.53 12.53
CA GLY A 105 -2.04 -9.32 12.46
C GLY A 105 -2.42 -8.55 11.23
N PRO A 106 -3.73 -8.48 10.89
CA PRO A 106 -4.17 -7.79 9.68
C PRO A 106 -3.80 -6.31 9.69
N HIS A 107 -3.07 -5.87 8.67
CA HIS A 107 -2.76 -4.48 8.44
C HIS A 107 -2.28 -4.28 7.00
N LEU A 108 -2.35 -3.04 6.52
CA LEU A 108 -1.72 -2.65 5.27
C LEU A 108 -0.39 -1.98 5.57
N HIS A 109 0.69 -2.52 5.01
CA HIS A 109 1.99 -1.85 4.99
C HIS A 109 2.10 -1.07 3.68
N PHE A 110 2.19 0.25 3.78
CA PHE A 110 2.15 1.13 2.62
C PHE A 110 3.42 1.97 2.55
N GLU A 111 4.07 1.97 1.37
CA GLU A 111 5.27 2.77 1.12
C GLU A 111 5.05 3.69 -0.08
N ILE A 112 5.60 4.89 0.00
CA ILE A 112 5.81 5.76 -1.16
C ILE A 112 7.32 5.85 -1.38
N ARG A 113 7.76 5.60 -2.61
CA ARG A 113 9.17 5.67 -3.00
C ARG A 113 9.35 6.73 -4.08
N VAL A 114 10.38 7.54 -3.92
CA VAL A 114 10.80 8.55 -4.91
C VAL A 114 12.19 8.17 -5.37
N ASN A 115 12.32 7.80 -6.64
CA ASN A 115 13.57 7.31 -7.24
C ASN A 115 14.17 6.14 -6.44
N GLY A 116 13.29 5.22 -5.99
CA GLY A 116 13.68 4.05 -5.23
C GLY A 116 13.89 4.28 -3.74
N VAL A 117 13.81 5.51 -3.26
CA VAL A 117 14.01 5.87 -1.85
C VAL A 117 12.66 5.99 -1.15
N ARG A 118 12.48 5.25 -0.05
CA ARG A 118 11.25 5.32 0.75
C ARG A 118 11.16 6.66 1.46
N LYS A 119 10.00 7.31 1.35
CA LYS A 119 9.73 8.62 1.91
C LYS A 119 8.51 8.56 2.83
N ASN A 120 8.33 9.57 3.67
CA ASN A 120 7.16 9.67 4.55
C ASN A 120 5.89 9.86 3.70
N PRO A 121 4.95 8.88 3.69
CA PRO A 121 3.76 8.95 2.85
C PRO A 121 2.88 10.17 3.12
N PHE A 122 2.89 10.71 4.34
CA PHE A 122 2.07 11.87 4.68
C PHE A 122 2.46 13.15 3.93
N ASN A 123 3.62 13.16 3.27
CA ASN A 123 4.01 14.29 2.43
C ASN A 123 3.15 14.39 1.15
N TRP A 124 2.42 13.34 0.78
CA TRP A 124 1.67 13.26 -0.47
C TRP A 124 0.17 13.08 -0.30
N PHE A 125 -0.32 12.86 0.90
CA PHE A 125 -1.75 12.86 1.16
C PHE A 125 -2.20 14.30 1.43
N SER A 126 -3.28 14.71 0.81
CA SER A 126 -3.84 16.03 1.01
C SER A 126 -4.96 16.03 2.05
#